data_fe7a17ec7def4ee1a89512a1b273ab8f
#
_entry.id   fe7a17ec7def4ee1a89512a1b273ab8f
#
_cell.length_a   1.000
_cell.length_b   1.000
_cell.length_c   1.000
_cell.angle_alpha   90.00
_cell.angle_beta   90.00
_cell.angle_gamma   90.00
#
_symmetry.space_group_name_H-M   'P 1'
#
loop_
_entity.id
_entity.type
_entity.pdbx_description
1 polymer ?
#
loop_
_entity_poly.entity_id
_entity_poly.type
_entity_poly.pdbx_seq_one_letter_code
_entity_poly.pdbx_strand_id
1 'polypeptide(L)'
;MSDAKKPARERASPSAGRRVEKVGEAQLIEDSAGRLAITVPIRIKQRGRRKLVTLPDGGTVAPKRPWDDAPTPMQMALARGHRWLAMLESGEAGSLREIADKEGVDNSYVSRMINLTCLAPDIVAAILDDTLPDHVTLFDLAVDPPRLREEQRKLISR
;
A
#
# COMPACT_ATOMS: atom_id res chain seq x y z
N MET A 1 23.10 31.82 -40.87
CA MET A 1 22.33 30.58 -41.01
C MET A 1 23.04 29.53 -40.15
N SER A 2 22.61 29.34 -38.94
CA SER A 2 23.17 28.33 -38.04
C SER A 2 22.02 27.64 -37.36
N ASP A 3 21.78 26.40 -37.80
CA ASP A 3 20.76 25.49 -37.29
C ASP A 3 21.26 24.91 -35.96
N ALA A 4 20.67 25.35 -34.86
CA ALA A 4 20.90 24.79 -33.55
C ALA A 4 19.98 23.60 -33.35
N LYS A 5 20.51 22.39 -33.56
CA LYS A 5 19.87 21.10 -33.34
C LYS A 5 19.58 20.92 -31.82
N LYS A 6 18.28 21.00 -31.48
CA LYS A 6 17.74 20.77 -30.16
C LYS A 6 17.95 19.30 -29.74
N PRO A 7 18.54 19.00 -28.58
CA PRO A 7 18.70 17.60 -28.16
C PRO A 7 17.35 16.98 -27.82
N ALA A 8 17.16 15.75 -28.25
CA ALA A 8 15.99 14.93 -28.00
C ALA A 8 15.83 14.70 -26.49
N ARG A 9 14.66 15.03 -25.94
CA ARG A 9 14.24 14.66 -24.60
C ARG A 9 14.03 13.15 -24.55
N GLU A 10 14.94 12.46 -23.91
CA GLU A 10 14.80 11.08 -23.50
C GLU A 10 13.61 10.97 -22.55
N ARG A 11 12.56 10.28 -23.02
CA ARG A 11 11.37 10.01 -22.19
C ARG A 11 11.73 8.91 -21.22
N ALA A 12 12.10 9.28 -20.00
CA ALA A 12 12.14 8.35 -18.90
C ALA A 12 10.73 7.80 -18.64
N SER A 13 10.58 6.49 -18.73
CA SER A 13 9.37 5.77 -18.38
C SER A 13 9.01 6.06 -16.91
N PRO A 14 7.74 6.32 -16.57
CA PRO A 14 7.34 6.50 -15.20
C PRO A 14 7.34 5.15 -14.48
N SER A 15 8.44 4.81 -13.81
CA SER A 15 8.42 3.77 -12.80
C SER A 15 7.59 4.27 -11.62
N ALA A 16 6.48 3.59 -11.38
CA ALA A 16 5.51 3.94 -10.38
C ALA A 16 6.14 4.05 -8.98
N GLY A 17 6.06 5.22 -8.36
CA GLY A 17 5.93 5.34 -6.91
C GLY A 17 7.17 5.64 -6.09
N ARG A 18 8.40 5.61 -6.58
CA ARG A 18 9.60 5.96 -5.81
C ARG A 18 10.33 7.17 -6.37
N ARG A 19 10.40 8.23 -5.59
CA ARG A 19 11.29 9.36 -5.88
C ARG A 19 12.42 9.37 -4.85
N VAL A 20 13.65 9.10 -5.30
CA VAL A 20 14.85 9.23 -4.49
C VAL A 20 15.44 10.60 -4.80
N GLU A 21 15.56 11.45 -3.78
CA GLU A 21 16.18 12.76 -3.90
C GLU A 21 17.49 12.76 -3.11
N LYS A 22 18.59 13.16 -3.73
CA LYS A 22 19.85 13.44 -3.05
C LYS A 22 19.67 14.73 -2.23
N VAL A 23 19.87 14.66 -0.92
CA VAL A 23 19.60 15.79 0.00
C VAL A 23 20.86 16.55 0.39
N GLY A 24 22.05 16.04 0.03
CA GLY A 24 23.32 16.66 0.37
C GLY A 24 24.48 16.07 -0.42
N GLU A 25 25.70 16.53 -0.14
CA GLU A 25 26.90 16.00 -0.79
C GLU A 25 27.29 14.63 -0.20
N ALA A 26 27.89 13.79 -1.04
CA ALA A 26 28.46 12.52 -0.60
C ALA A 26 29.70 12.81 0.26
N GLN A 27 29.76 12.19 1.43
CA GLN A 27 30.90 12.29 2.33
C GLN A 27 31.71 11.01 2.31
N LEU A 28 33.01 11.12 2.15
CA LEU A 28 33.94 10.00 2.32
C LEU A 28 34.28 9.91 3.82
N ILE A 29 33.99 8.79 4.43
CA ILE A 29 34.28 8.52 5.84
C ILE A 29 35.20 7.31 5.90
N GLU A 30 36.30 7.45 6.64
CA GLU A 30 37.18 6.34 6.98
C GLU A 30 36.75 5.75 8.31
N ASP A 31 36.44 4.43 8.32
CA ASP A 31 36.03 3.75 9.55
C ASP A 31 37.28 3.45 10.41
N SER A 32 37.06 3.12 11.69
CA SER A 32 38.12 2.78 12.64
C SER A 32 38.99 1.57 12.24
N ALA A 33 38.64 0.86 11.20
CA ALA A 33 39.38 -0.25 10.61
C ALA A 33 40.11 0.15 9.30
N GLY A 34 40.18 1.44 8.96
CA GLY A 34 40.86 1.94 7.75
C GLY A 34 40.12 1.68 6.44
N ARG A 35 38.83 1.35 6.49
CA ARG A 35 38.00 1.12 5.30
C ARG A 35 37.32 2.42 4.89
N LEU A 36 37.37 2.72 3.60
CA LEU A 36 36.67 3.87 3.03
C LEU A 36 35.20 3.57 2.84
N ALA A 37 34.33 4.38 3.44
CA ALA A 37 32.88 4.34 3.26
C ALA A 37 32.40 5.67 2.64
N ILE A 38 31.49 5.56 1.67
CA ILE A 38 30.84 6.73 1.08
C ILE A 38 29.43 6.83 1.66
N THR A 39 29.17 7.90 2.40
CA THR A 39 27.83 8.21 2.92
C THR A 39 27.14 9.22 2.00
N VAL A 40 26.04 8.82 1.42
CA VAL A 40 25.22 9.70 0.58
C VAL A 40 23.89 9.96 1.30
N PRO A 41 23.62 11.19 1.75
CA PRO A 41 22.33 11.52 2.35
C PRO A 41 21.25 11.50 1.26
N ILE A 42 20.33 10.56 1.37
CA ILE A 42 19.21 10.41 0.44
C ILE A 42 17.89 10.57 1.19
N ARG A 43 16.92 11.21 0.55
CA ARG A 43 15.54 11.25 1.02
C ARG A 43 14.69 10.39 0.08
N ILE A 44 14.03 9.40 0.64
CA ILE A 44 13.11 8.56 -0.12
C ILE A 44 11.71 9.01 0.24
N LYS A 45 10.99 9.58 -0.74
CA LYS A 45 9.56 9.83 -0.63
C LYS A 45 8.82 8.62 -1.20
N GLN A 46 8.04 7.97 -0.37
CA GLN A 46 7.16 6.88 -0.80
C GLN A 46 5.71 7.28 -0.55
N ARG A 47 4.89 7.09 -1.56
CA ARG A 47 3.44 7.18 -1.47
C ARG A 47 2.92 5.74 -1.43
N GLY A 48 2.53 5.25 -0.24
CA GLY A 48 2.09 3.87 -0.04
C GLY A 48 3.20 2.93 0.45
N ARG A 49 2.83 1.83 1.02
CA ARG A 49 3.50 0.62 1.55
C ARG A 49 5.03 0.59 1.82
N ARG A 50 5.40 -0.30 2.74
CA ARG A 50 6.67 -0.59 3.41
C ARG A 50 7.94 -0.34 2.58
N LYS A 51 8.90 0.36 3.19
CA LYS A 51 10.29 0.39 2.71
C LYS A 51 10.98 -0.92 3.06
N LEU A 52 11.43 -1.63 2.05
CA LEU A 52 12.43 -2.67 2.21
C LEU A 52 13.81 -2.05 1.96
N VAL A 53 14.65 -2.00 2.97
CA VAL A 53 16.05 -1.62 2.82
C VAL A 53 16.84 -2.92 2.73
N THR A 54 17.36 -3.22 1.55
CA THR A 54 18.26 -4.37 1.36
C THR A 54 19.67 -3.91 1.69
N LEU A 55 20.30 -4.58 2.66
CA LEU A 55 21.69 -4.37 2.99
C LEU A 55 22.60 -5.05 1.95
N PRO A 56 23.85 -4.60 1.79
CA PRO A 56 24.80 -5.20 0.84
C PRO A 56 25.10 -6.68 1.10
N ASP A 57 24.86 -7.17 2.30
CA ASP A 57 25.00 -8.58 2.72
C ASP A 57 23.76 -9.43 2.43
N GLY A 58 22.76 -8.89 1.76
CA GLY A 58 21.48 -9.56 1.47
C GLY A 58 20.51 -9.62 2.63
N GLY A 59 20.89 -9.09 3.80
CA GLY A 59 19.99 -8.94 4.94
C GLY A 59 18.94 -7.85 4.68
N THR A 60 17.70 -8.13 5.04
CA THR A 60 16.60 -7.15 4.93
C THR A 60 16.31 -6.60 6.31
N VAL A 61 16.66 -5.35 6.57
CA VAL A 61 16.25 -4.65 7.78
C VAL A 61 15.18 -3.62 7.39
N ALA A 62 13.93 -3.95 7.69
CA ALA A 62 12.88 -2.94 7.75
C ALA A 62 12.95 -2.29 9.13
N PRO A 63 13.28 -1.00 9.25
CA PRO A 63 13.20 -0.33 10.55
C PRO A 63 11.76 -0.37 11.02
N LYS A 64 11.52 -1.03 12.15
CA LYS A 64 10.21 -1.08 12.81
C LYS A 64 9.85 0.35 13.25
N ARG A 65 8.81 0.91 12.68
CA ARG A 65 8.33 2.25 13.04
C ARG A 65 7.32 2.13 14.17
N PRO A 66 7.12 3.18 14.99
CA PRO A 66 6.12 3.15 16.07
C PRO A 66 4.71 2.79 15.60
N TRP A 67 4.41 3.00 14.32
CA TRP A 67 3.10 2.67 13.71
C TRP A 67 3.09 1.35 12.92
N ASP A 68 4.20 0.60 12.87
CA ASP A 68 4.27 -0.70 12.19
C ASP A 68 3.46 -1.78 12.94
N ASP A 69 3.14 -1.52 14.22
CA ASP A 69 2.22 -2.34 15.02
C ASP A 69 0.75 -1.91 14.86
N ALA A 70 0.48 -0.81 14.16
CA ALA A 70 -0.87 -0.35 13.89
C ALA A 70 -1.45 -1.07 12.65
N PRO A 71 -2.74 -1.43 12.66
CA PRO A 71 -3.39 -2.03 11.51
C PRO A 71 -3.28 -1.13 10.27
N THR A 72 -3.03 -1.75 9.12
CA THR A 72 -3.02 -1.01 7.85
C THR A 72 -4.42 -0.48 7.50
N PRO A 73 -4.56 0.55 6.66
CA PRO A 73 -5.86 1.02 6.21
C PRO A 73 -6.72 -0.08 5.57
N MET A 74 -6.10 -1.05 4.90
CA MET A 74 -6.76 -2.20 4.29
C MET A 74 -7.30 -3.16 5.37
N GLN A 75 -6.48 -3.48 6.38
CA GLN A 75 -6.89 -4.30 7.52
C GLN A 75 -8.02 -3.64 8.31
N MET A 76 -7.95 -2.33 8.52
CA MET A 76 -9.03 -1.58 9.19
C MET A 76 -10.32 -1.58 8.39
N ALA A 77 -10.25 -1.46 7.06
CA ALA A 77 -11.41 -1.54 6.18
C ALA A 77 -12.07 -2.92 6.25
N LEU A 78 -11.26 -3.98 6.19
CA LEU A 78 -11.74 -5.37 6.33
C LEU A 78 -12.43 -5.60 7.68
N ALA A 79 -11.82 -5.15 8.78
CA ALA A 79 -12.38 -5.27 10.13
C ALA A 79 -13.72 -4.52 10.26
N ARG A 80 -13.82 -3.32 9.68
CA ARG A 80 -15.10 -2.58 9.64
C ARG A 80 -16.17 -3.31 8.86
N GLY A 81 -15.81 -3.87 7.69
CA GLY A 81 -16.74 -4.65 6.88
C GLY A 81 -17.33 -5.82 7.64
N HIS A 82 -16.51 -6.62 8.31
CA HIS A 82 -16.95 -7.75 9.12
C HIS A 82 -17.81 -7.31 10.32
N ARG A 83 -17.40 -6.23 11.02
CA ARG A 83 -18.18 -5.69 12.14
C ARG A 83 -19.56 -5.25 11.69
N TRP A 84 -19.66 -4.50 10.60
CA TRP A 84 -20.94 -4.01 10.09
C TRP A 84 -21.83 -5.12 9.52
N LEU A 85 -21.22 -6.14 8.90
CA LEU A 85 -21.97 -7.34 8.50
C LEU A 85 -22.56 -8.04 9.73
N ALA A 86 -21.78 -8.22 10.79
CA ALA A 86 -22.26 -8.82 12.04
C ALA A 86 -23.40 -8.02 12.68
N MET A 87 -23.39 -6.67 12.61
CA MET A 87 -24.49 -5.83 13.09
C MET A 87 -25.78 -6.06 12.30
N LEU A 88 -25.70 -6.31 10.99
CA LEU A 88 -26.86 -6.66 10.15
C LEU A 88 -27.37 -8.06 10.47
N GLU A 89 -26.48 -9.03 10.60
CA GLU A 89 -26.82 -10.44 10.86
C GLU A 89 -27.43 -10.63 12.26
N SER A 90 -26.95 -9.88 13.25
CA SER A 90 -27.50 -9.91 14.63
C SER A 90 -28.80 -9.11 14.81
N GLY A 91 -29.16 -8.29 13.83
CA GLY A 91 -30.29 -7.37 13.95
C GLY A 91 -30.00 -6.13 14.79
N GLU A 92 -28.75 -5.87 15.16
CA GLU A 92 -28.32 -4.62 15.84
C GLU A 92 -28.53 -3.40 14.95
N ALA A 93 -28.44 -3.58 13.64
CA ALA A 93 -28.80 -2.61 12.64
C ALA A 93 -29.71 -3.26 11.58
N GLY A 94 -30.82 -2.58 11.26
CA GLY A 94 -31.79 -3.08 10.27
C GLY A 94 -31.43 -2.76 8.82
N SER A 95 -30.43 -1.91 8.59
CA SER A 95 -30.04 -1.49 7.24
C SER A 95 -28.63 -0.86 7.20
N LEU A 96 -28.04 -0.84 5.98
CA LEU A 96 -26.77 -0.14 5.73
C LEU A 96 -26.86 1.36 6.08
N ARG A 97 -28.01 1.96 5.85
CA ARG A 97 -28.25 3.36 6.15
C ARG A 97 -28.21 3.63 7.65
N GLU A 98 -28.79 2.75 8.45
CA GLU A 98 -28.74 2.88 9.91
C GLU A 98 -27.30 2.77 10.43
N ILE A 99 -26.49 1.88 9.86
CA ILE A 99 -25.07 1.79 10.17
C ILE A 99 -24.37 3.08 9.78
N ALA A 100 -24.61 3.60 8.59
CA ALA A 100 -24.03 4.84 8.10
C ALA A 100 -24.34 6.03 9.02
N ASP A 101 -25.60 6.15 9.46
CA ASP A 101 -26.04 7.20 10.37
C ASP A 101 -25.40 7.04 11.76
N LYS A 102 -25.30 5.81 12.30
CA LYS A 102 -24.65 5.52 13.59
C LYS A 102 -23.13 5.80 13.57
N GLU A 103 -22.46 5.48 12.48
CA GLU A 103 -21.01 5.62 12.35
C GLU A 103 -20.58 6.99 11.77
N GLY A 104 -21.54 7.82 11.34
CA GLY A 104 -21.27 9.14 10.77
C GLY A 104 -20.54 9.07 9.41
N VAL A 105 -20.85 8.06 8.60
CA VAL A 105 -20.22 7.81 7.29
C VAL A 105 -21.26 7.74 6.18
N ASP A 106 -20.81 7.74 4.94
CA ASP A 106 -21.68 7.58 3.77
C ASP A 106 -22.15 6.12 3.60
N ASN A 107 -23.41 5.95 3.20
CA ASN A 107 -24.00 4.64 2.97
C ASN A 107 -23.23 3.81 1.91
N SER A 108 -22.71 4.46 0.87
CA SER A 108 -21.88 3.81 -0.16
C SER A 108 -20.56 3.31 0.43
N TYR A 109 -20.02 4.04 1.41
CA TYR A 109 -18.81 3.60 2.12
C TYR A 109 -19.08 2.34 2.94
N VAL A 110 -20.20 2.27 3.66
CA VAL A 110 -20.62 1.06 4.40
C VAL A 110 -20.74 -0.12 3.46
N SER A 111 -21.45 0.04 2.34
CA SER A 111 -21.61 -1.01 1.33
C SER A 111 -20.28 -1.54 0.80
N ARG A 112 -19.36 -0.63 0.45
CA ARG A 112 -18.02 -0.99 -0.03
C ARG A 112 -17.20 -1.76 1.00
N MET A 113 -17.27 -1.39 2.27
CA MET A 113 -16.57 -2.12 3.33
C MET A 113 -17.14 -3.52 3.51
N ILE A 114 -18.46 -3.67 3.47
CA ILE A 114 -19.14 -4.98 3.56
C ILE A 114 -18.77 -5.87 2.37
N ASN A 115 -18.59 -5.33 1.16
CA ASN A 115 -18.14 -6.10 0.00
C ASN A 115 -16.80 -6.84 0.26
N LEU A 116 -15.93 -6.29 1.12
CA LEU A 116 -14.67 -6.96 1.48
C LEU A 116 -14.87 -8.30 2.19
N THR A 117 -16.03 -8.52 2.81
CA THR A 117 -16.35 -9.80 3.47
C THR A 117 -16.64 -10.92 2.48
N CYS A 118 -16.90 -10.57 1.20
CA CYS A 118 -17.14 -11.51 0.10
C CYS A 118 -15.85 -11.93 -0.63
N LEU A 119 -14.69 -11.44 -0.20
CA LEU A 119 -13.42 -11.78 -0.81
C LEU A 119 -13.03 -13.24 -0.56
N ALA A 120 -12.24 -13.80 -1.47
CA ALA A 120 -11.70 -15.14 -1.32
C ALA A 120 -10.82 -15.23 -0.07
N PRO A 121 -10.83 -16.34 0.67
CA PRO A 121 -10.10 -16.46 1.94
C PRO A 121 -8.59 -16.22 1.83
N ASP A 122 -7.99 -16.60 0.74
CA ASP A 122 -6.56 -16.36 0.43
C ASP A 122 -6.25 -14.86 0.27
N ILE A 123 -7.20 -14.08 -0.29
CA ILE A 123 -7.09 -12.63 -0.39
C ILE A 123 -7.23 -11.98 0.99
N VAL A 124 -8.17 -12.45 1.78
CA VAL A 124 -8.35 -12.01 3.16
C VAL A 124 -7.09 -12.28 3.99
N ALA A 125 -6.52 -13.48 3.88
CA ALA A 125 -5.25 -13.81 4.54
C ALA A 125 -4.12 -12.87 4.10
N ALA A 126 -3.98 -12.61 2.79
CA ALA A 126 -2.98 -11.69 2.27
C ALA A 126 -3.17 -10.24 2.76
N ILE A 127 -4.43 -9.80 3.00
CA ILE A 127 -4.71 -8.50 3.65
C ILE A 127 -4.21 -8.49 5.09
N LEU A 128 -4.53 -9.55 5.86
CA LEU A 128 -4.16 -9.65 7.27
C LEU A 128 -2.63 -9.73 7.45
N ASP A 129 -1.96 -10.47 6.59
CA ASP A 129 -0.50 -10.64 6.60
C ASP A 129 0.25 -9.46 5.94
N ASP A 130 -0.48 -8.48 5.39
CA ASP A 130 0.08 -7.35 4.63
C ASP A 130 1.00 -7.80 3.48
N THR A 131 0.61 -8.88 2.79
CA THR A 131 1.37 -9.49 1.68
C THR A 131 0.75 -9.24 0.31
N LEU A 132 -0.34 -8.46 0.24
CA LEU A 132 -0.94 -8.09 -1.04
C LEU A 132 0.07 -7.33 -1.93
N PRO A 133 0.06 -7.56 -3.26
CA PRO A 133 0.87 -6.79 -4.19
C PRO A 133 0.59 -5.30 -4.12
N ASP A 134 1.63 -4.46 -4.32
CA ASP A 134 1.54 -2.99 -4.20
C ASP A 134 0.55 -2.33 -5.19
N HIS A 135 0.24 -2.99 -6.30
CA HIS A 135 -0.70 -2.48 -7.30
C HIS A 135 -2.17 -2.66 -6.89
N VAL A 136 -2.45 -3.56 -5.93
CA VAL A 136 -3.82 -3.82 -5.46
C VAL A 136 -4.24 -2.75 -4.46
N THR A 137 -5.29 -2.02 -4.78
CA THR A 137 -5.82 -0.96 -3.93
C THR A 137 -7.09 -1.40 -3.20
N LEU A 138 -7.45 -0.68 -2.13
CA LEU A 138 -8.72 -0.88 -1.46
C LEU A 138 -9.91 -0.68 -2.42
N PHE A 139 -9.77 0.22 -3.37
CA PHE A 139 -10.81 0.50 -4.35
C PHE A 139 -11.07 -0.72 -5.24
N ASP A 140 -10.02 -1.40 -5.70
CA ASP A 140 -10.12 -2.59 -6.56
C ASP A 140 -10.85 -3.76 -5.87
N LEU A 141 -10.71 -3.86 -4.54
CA LEU A 141 -11.31 -4.93 -3.76
C LEU A 141 -12.69 -4.60 -3.20
N ALA A 142 -13.00 -3.31 -2.98
CA ALA A 142 -14.23 -2.88 -2.32
C ALA A 142 -15.33 -2.44 -3.31
N VAL A 143 -14.93 -1.96 -4.51
CA VAL A 143 -15.87 -1.45 -5.50
C VAL A 143 -16.13 -2.54 -6.54
N ASP A 144 -17.34 -3.09 -6.49
CA ASP A 144 -17.84 -4.12 -7.42
C ASP A 144 -16.88 -5.33 -7.60
N PRO A 145 -16.49 -6.00 -6.48
CA PRO A 145 -15.59 -7.13 -6.57
C PRO A 145 -16.26 -8.26 -7.37
N PRO A 146 -15.51 -8.97 -8.22
CA PRO A 146 -16.03 -10.11 -8.95
C PRO A 146 -16.64 -11.14 -8.00
N ARG A 147 -17.77 -11.74 -8.38
CA ARG A 147 -18.44 -12.77 -7.56
C ARG A 147 -17.68 -14.09 -7.52
N LEU A 148 -16.95 -14.39 -8.60
CA LEU A 148 -16.18 -15.62 -8.71
C LEU A 148 -14.80 -15.43 -8.09
N ARG A 149 -14.43 -16.33 -7.16
CA ARG A 149 -13.13 -16.30 -6.47
C ARG A 149 -11.95 -16.37 -7.43
N GLU A 150 -12.09 -17.07 -8.55
CA GLU A 150 -11.05 -17.14 -9.59
C GLU A 150 -10.81 -15.80 -10.26
N GLU A 151 -11.86 -15.02 -10.50
CA GLU A 151 -11.75 -13.68 -11.07
C GLU A 151 -11.16 -12.70 -10.05
N GLN A 152 -11.51 -12.84 -8.77
CA GLN A 152 -10.89 -12.07 -7.70
C GLN A 152 -9.38 -12.31 -7.63
N ARG A 153 -8.93 -13.56 -7.79
CA ARG A 153 -7.48 -13.89 -7.82
C ARG A 153 -6.78 -13.29 -9.03
N LYS A 154 -7.44 -13.18 -10.18
CA LYS A 154 -6.88 -12.52 -11.37
C LYS A 154 -6.59 -11.03 -11.14
N LEU A 155 -7.35 -10.35 -10.26
CA LEU A 155 -7.07 -8.95 -9.90
C LEU A 155 -5.72 -8.80 -9.16
N ILE A 156 -5.31 -9.82 -8.41
CA ILE A 156 -4.08 -9.81 -7.62
C ILE A 156 -2.88 -10.28 -8.43
N SER A 157 -3.11 -11.11 -9.48
CA SER A 157 -2.05 -11.71 -10.30
C SER A 157 -1.59 -10.85 -11.49
N ARG A 158 -2.11 -9.62 -11.62
CA ARG A 158 -1.79 -8.71 -12.73
C ARG A 158 -0.45 -8.03 -12.61
#